data_360cd89042486717a379f74adb8cee56
#
_entry.id   360cd89042486717a379f74adb8cee56
#
_cell.length_a   1.000
_cell.length_b   1.000
_cell.length_c   1.000
_cell.angle_alpha   90.00
_cell.angle_beta   90.00
_cell.angle_gamma   90.00
#
_symmetry.space_group_name_H-M   'P 1'
#
loop_
_entity.id
_entity.type
_entity.pdbx_description
1 polymer ?
#
loop_
_entity_poly.entity_id
_entity_poly.type
_entity_poly.pdbx_seq_one_letter_code
_entity_poly.pdbx_strand_id
1 'polypeptide(L)'
;MLKFLIVDDHPSFRRGVKDILVEGFKGVGISECGNAQEMLDQVRHHAFDLVVMDISMPGRSGPEVLKELKGFNSTVPVLILSMHPEDQYAIRMFKAGAAGYLTKSSAPEELVQAAKKVLAGGQYVSASVGEALALTVRSGIEKLPHERLSDREYEVLCLIASGKTVSEIAEDVHLSVTTISTYRARILEKMSLKNNAELTRYAIQHALVL
;
A
#
# COMPACT_ATOMS: atom_id res chain seq x y z
N MET A 1 20.34 -2.82 19.32
CA MET A 1 20.64 -2.42 17.93
C MET A 1 19.36 -2.61 17.13
N LEU A 2 18.82 -1.54 16.56
CA LEU A 2 17.60 -1.61 15.74
C LEU A 2 17.84 -2.44 14.48
N LYS A 3 16.83 -3.21 14.07
CA LYS A 3 16.86 -4.04 12.86
C LYS A 3 15.66 -3.69 11.97
N PHE A 4 15.92 -3.19 10.79
CA PHE A 4 14.88 -2.83 9.82
C PHE A 4 14.90 -3.77 8.62
N LEU A 5 13.73 -4.00 8.05
CA LEU A 5 13.56 -4.74 6.82
C LEU A 5 12.99 -3.81 5.75
N ILE A 6 13.67 -3.69 4.62
CA ILE A 6 13.21 -2.93 3.46
C ILE A 6 12.72 -3.90 2.40
N VAL A 7 11.51 -3.67 1.89
CA VAL A 7 10.83 -4.54 0.94
C VAL A 7 10.36 -3.72 -0.26
N ASP A 8 11.02 -3.87 -1.38
CA ASP A 8 10.71 -3.16 -2.64
C ASP A 8 11.31 -3.95 -3.81
N ASP A 9 10.61 -4.12 -4.90
CA ASP A 9 11.10 -4.85 -6.07
C ASP A 9 12.05 -4.03 -6.96
N HIS A 10 12.20 -2.70 -6.68
CA HIS A 10 13.09 -1.81 -7.39
C HIS A 10 14.44 -1.63 -6.64
N PRO A 11 15.55 -2.25 -7.10
CA PRO A 11 16.83 -2.22 -6.38
C PRO A 11 17.38 -0.81 -6.11
N SER A 12 17.18 0.12 -7.08
CA SER A 12 17.68 1.50 -6.96
C SER A 12 16.94 2.27 -5.86
N PHE A 13 15.61 2.12 -5.78
CA PHE A 13 14.80 2.76 -4.75
C PHE A 13 15.12 2.16 -3.37
N ARG A 14 15.21 0.85 -3.28
CA ARG A 14 15.60 0.12 -2.05
C ARG A 14 16.93 0.62 -1.49
N ARG A 15 17.93 0.85 -2.37
CA ARG A 15 19.21 1.44 -1.96
C ARG A 15 19.03 2.86 -1.40
N GLY A 16 18.25 3.73 -2.05
CA GLY A 16 17.99 5.09 -1.56
C GLY A 16 17.32 5.09 -0.19
N VAL A 17 16.31 4.25 0.02
CA VAL A 17 15.64 4.07 1.32
C VAL A 17 16.63 3.61 2.39
N LYS A 18 17.52 2.66 2.06
CA LYS A 18 18.57 2.19 2.96
C LYS A 18 19.51 3.32 3.38
N ASP A 19 20.00 4.11 2.43
CA ASP A 19 20.93 5.21 2.70
C ASP A 19 20.30 6.24 3.65
N ILE A 20 19.04 6.62 3.41
CA ILE A 20 18.27 7.54 4.27
C ILE A 20 18.13 6.98 5.71
N LEU A 21 17.80 5.70 5.83
CA LEU A 21 17.62 5.08 7.15
C LEU A 21 18.94 4.90 7.90
N VAL A 22 20.02 4.55 7.22
CA VAL A 22 21.36 4.43 7.84
C VAL A 22 21.85 5.80 8.32
N GLU A 23 21.62 6.87 7.57
CA GLU A 23 21.94 8.24 7.97
C GLU A 23 21.10 8.69 9.17
N GLY A 24 19.79 8.38 9.16
CA GLY A 24 18.85 8.80 10.21
C GLY A 24 18.94 8.01 11.52
N PHE A 25 19.50 6.78 11.50
CA PHE A 25 19.57 5.86 12.65
C PHE A 25 20.97 5.27 12.81
N LYS A 26 21.75 5.84 13.73
CA LYS A 26 23.12 5.36 13.99
C LYS A 26 23.13 3.89 14.44
N GLY A 27 23.87 3.07 13.71
CA GLY A 27 24.07 1.65 14.06
C GLY A 27 22.85 0.76 13.78
N VAL A 28 21.95 1.13 12.88
CA VAL A 28 20.84 0.29 12.45
C VAL A 28 21.34 -0.87 11.58
N GLY A 29 20.82 -2.08 11.80
CA GLY A 29 20.97 -3.22 10.88
C GLY A 29 19.84 -3.20 9.86
N ILE A 30 20.19 -3.27 8.56
CA ILE A 30 19.22 -3.29 7.46
C ILE A 30 19.27 -4.65 6.77
N SER A 31 18.10 -5.28 6.64
CA SER A 31 17.86 -6.41 5.75
C SER A 31 17.01 -5.96 4.56
N GLU A 32 17.13 -6.62 3.43
CA GLU A 32 16.46 -6.25 2.19
C GLU A 32 15.76 -7.46 1.56
N CYS A 33 14.57 -7.25 1.01
CA CYS A 33 13.83 -8.23 0.22
C CYS A 33 13.32 -7.60 -1.08
N GLY A 34 13.15 -8.43 -2.11
CA GLY A 34 12.61 -8.01 -3.40
C GLY A 34 11.12 -8.27 -3.58
N ASN A 35 10.47 -8.99 -2.66
CA ASN A 35 9.07 -9.36 -2.78
C ASN A 35 8.42 -9.69 -1.43
N ALA A 36 7.09 -9.77 -1.43
CA ALA A 36 6.30 -10.03 -0.24
C ALA A 36 6.53 -11.42 0.37
N GLN A 37 6.82 -12.45 -0.44
CA GLN A 37 7.03 -13.79 0.07
C GLN A 37 8.34 -13.88 0.87
N GLU A 38 9.43 -13.32 0.34
CA GLU A 38 10.70 -13.24 1.06
C GLU A 38 10.56 -12.47 2.38
N MET A 39 9.79 -11.37 2.37
CA MET A 39 9.50 -10.59 3.57
C MET A 39 8.80 -11.44 4.63
N LEU A 40 7.73 -12.15 4.26
CA LEU A 40 6.97 -13.00 5.18
C LEU A 40 7.85 -14.11 5.76
N ASP A 41 8.72 -14.70 4.96
CA ASP A 41 9.65 -15.73 5.41
C ASP A 41 10.72 -15.13 6.37
N GLN A 42 11.23 -13.94 6.08
CA GLN A 42 12.17 -13.27 6.98
C GLN A 42 11.54 -12.91 8.33
N VAL A 43 10.32 -12.35 8.33
CA VAL A 43 9.63 -11.97 9.58
C VAL A 43 9.25 -13.19 10.42
N ARG A 44 9.04 -14.36 9.82
CA ARG A 44 8.82 -15.62 10.56
C ARG A 44 10.05 -16.09 11.32
N HIS A 45 11.24 -15.85 10.79
CA HIS A 45 12.48 -16.40 11.33
C HIS A 45 13.34 -15.38 12.08
N HIS A 46 13.08 -14.10 11.86
CA HIS A 46 13.89 -13.01 12.44
C HIS A 46 12.99 -11.93 13.05
N ALA A 47 13.44 -11.35 14.16
CA ALA A 47 12.79 -10.20 14.76
C ALA A 47 13.28 -8.90 14.10
N PHE A 48 12.35 -8.06 13.68
CA PHE A 48 12.58 -6.73 13.18
C PHE A 48 11.85 -5.70 14.04
N ASP A 49 12.41 -4.50 14.13
CA ASP A 49 11.82 -3.38 14.85
C ASP A 49 10.92 -2.54 13.91
N LEU A 50 11.18 -2.58 12.60
CA LEU A 50 10.42 -1.88 11.56
C LEU A 50 10.52 -2.62 10.23
N VAL A 51 9.39 -2.69 9.53
CA VAL A 51 9.33 -3.06 8.11
C VAL A 51 8.95 -1.82 7.31
N VAL A 52 9.72 -1.50 6.27
CA VAL A 52 9.40 -0.48 5.27
C VAL A 52 9.06 -1.20 3.97
N MET A 53 7.81 -1.09 3.51
CA MET A 53 7.28 -1.95 2.45
C MET A 53 6.63 -1.14 1.33
N ASP A 54 7.04 -1.40 0.09
CA ASP A 54 6.27 -1.02 -1.09
C ASP A 54 5.01 -1.88 -1.21
N ILE A 55 3.90 -1.26 -1.62
CA ILE A 55 2.64 -1.97 -1.88
C ILE A 55 2.46 -2.36 -3.33
N SER A 56 3.26 -1.79 -4.24
CA SER A 56 3.12 -1.99 -5.69
C SER A 56 3.94 -3.17 -6.21
N MET A 57 4.35 -4.07 -5.33
CA MET A 57 5.14 -5.24 -5.71
C MET A 57 4.30 -6.31 -6.41
N PRO A 58 4.91 -7.10 -7.34
CA PRO A 58 4.25 -8.20 -8.02
C PRO A 58 3.68 -9.24 -7.05
N GLY A 59 2.55 -9.84 -7.42
CA GLY A 59 1.98 -11.00 -6.74
C GLY A 59 0.88 -10.63 -5.75
N ARG A 60 1.18 -10.47 -4.46
CA ARG A 60 0.17 -10.22 -3.41
C ARG A 60 -0.07 -8.73 -3.20
N SER A 61 -1.31 -8.34 -2.91
CA SER A 61 -1.62 -6.96 -2.58
C SER A 61 -1.10 -6.57 -1.20
N GLY A 62 -0.75 -5.28 -1.02
CA GLY A 62 -0.28 -4.77 0.27
C GLY A 62 -1.19 -5.11 1.46
N PRO A 63 -2.52 -4.91 1.38
CA PRO A 63 -3.44 -5.28 2.46
C PRO A 63 -3.47 -6.78 2.77
N GLU A 64 -3.34 -7.66 1.76
CA GLU A 64 -3.27 -9.11 1.99
C GLU A 64 -2.02 -9.49 2.79
N VAL A 65 -0.89 -8.90 2.42
CA VAL A 65 0.39 -9.11 3.11
C VAL A 65 0.33 -8.62 4.56
N LEU A 66 -0.24 -7.43 4.81
CA LEU A 66 -0.43 -6.89 6.15
C LEU A 66 -1.32 -7.78 7.02
N LYS A 67 -2.41 -8.32 6.47
CA LYS A 67 -3.31 -9.26 7.17
C LYS A 67 -2.59 -10.57 7.52
N GLU A 68 -1.77 -11.07 6.62
CA GLU A 68 -0.98 -12.30 6.86
C GLU A 68 0.08 -12.09 7.95
N LEU A 69 0.77 -10.95 7.95
CA LEU A 69 1.69 -10.57 9.03
C LEU A 69 1.02 -10.58 10.40
N LYS A 70 -0.20 -10.05 10.50
CA LYS A 70 -1.00 -10.11 11.72
C LYS A 70 -1.37 -11.55 12.12
N GLY A 71 -1.64 -12.41 11.14
CA GLY A 71 -1.94 -13.82 11.38
C GLY A 71 -0.79 -14.60 12.05
N PHE A 72 0.46 -14.11 11.94
CA PHE A 72 1.62 -14.67 12.63
C PHE A 72 1.82 -14.13 14.05
N ASN A 73 0.86 -13.38 14.60
CA ASN A 73 1.03 -12.62 15.84
C ASN A 73 2.23 -11.64 15.80
N SER A 74 2.64 -11.25 14.61
CA SER A 74 3.71 -10.27 14.44
C SER A 74 3.23 -8.90 14.86
N THR A 75 3.95 -8.31 15.83
CA THR A 75 3.71 -6.94 16.30
C THR A 75 4.62 -5.93 15.60
N VAL A 76 5.41 -6.37 14.64
CA VAL A 76 6.33 -5.48 13.92
C VAL A 76 5.54 -4.39 13.20
N PRO A 77 5.86 -3.12 13.43
CA PRO A 77 5.21 -2.03 12.72
C PRO A 77 5.64 -2.01 11.25
N VAL A 78 4.66 -1.76 10.37
CA VAL A 78 4.89 -1.67 8.93
C VAL A 78 4.63 -0.24 8.47
N LEU A 79 5.64 0.39 7.91
CA LEU A 79 5.56 1.69 7.24
C LEU A 79 5.48 1.44 5.73
N ILE A 80 4.40 1.91 5.13
CA ILE A 80 4.16 1.76 3.69
C ILE A 80 4.86 2.88 2.92
N LEU A 81 5.53 2.52 1.83
CA LEU A 81 5.98 3.42 0.78
C LEU A 81 5.25 3.08 -0.53
N SER A 82 4.70 4.07 -1.22
CA SER A 82 3.93 3.82 -2.43
C SER A 82 4.06 4.95 -3.45
N MET A 83 3.91 4.61 -4.73
CA MET A 83 3.72 5.60 -5.80
C MET A 83 2.27 6.14 -5.82
N HIS A 84 1.34 5.47 -5.15
CA HIS A 84 -0.06 5.88 -5.12
C HIS A 84 -0.29 7.02 -4.13
N PRO A 85 -1.19 7.97 -4.46
CA PRO A 85 -1.57 9.04 -3.55
C PRO A 85 -2.13 8.52 -2.22
N GLU A 86 -1.84 9.25 -1.14
CA GLU A 86 -2.22 8.85 0.22
C GLU A 86 -3.73 8.77 0.44
N ASP A 87 -4.48 9.72 -0.11
CA ASP A 87 -5.92 9.86 0.03
C ASP A 87 -6.69 8.62 -0.47
N GLN A 88 -6.10 7.91 -1.43
CA GLN A 88 -6.72 6.74 -2.05
C GLN A 88 -6.41 5.42 -1.33
N TYR A 89 -5.18 5.24 -0.89
CA TYR A 89 -4.69 3.95 -0.40
C TYR A 89 -4.45 3.90 1.10
N ALA A 90 -4.11 5.03 1.74
CA ALA A 90 -3.70 5.04 3.14
C ALA A 90 -4.79 4.47 4.07
N ILE A 91 -6.05 4.84 3.88
CA ILE A 91 -7.16 4.36 4.71
C ILE A 91 -7.28 2.83 4.66
N ARG A 92 -7.11 2.23 3.46
CA ARG A 92 -7.11 0.77 3.29
C ARG A 92 -5.92 0.11 3.98
N MET A 93 -4.74 0.71 3.87
CA MET A 93 -3.52 0.23 4.54
C MET A 93 -3.64 0.31 6.06
N PHE A 94 -4.16 1.41 6.61
CA PHE A 94 -4.41 1.54 8.06
C PHE A 94 -5.44 0.52 8.55
N LYS A 95 -6.55 0.31 7.83
CA LYS A 95 -7.53 -0.75 8.14
C LYS A 95 -6.91 -2.15 8.10
N ALA A 96 -5.94 -2.40 7.22
CA ALA A 96 -5.19 -3.65 7.15
C ALA A 96 -4.12 -3.78 8.24
N GLY A 97 -3.72 -2.65 8.86
CA GLY A 97 -2.82 -2.59 10.01
C GLY A 97 -1.45 -2.02 9.75
N ALA A 98 -1.29 -1.21 8.73
CA ALA A 98 -0.10 -0.39 8.58
C ALA A 98 0.04 0.58 9.77
N ALA A 99 1.28 0.83 10.17
CA ALA A 99 1.60 1.82 11.20
C ALA A 99 1.83 3.22 10.61
N GLY A 100 2.06 3.31 9.30
CA GLY A 100 2.21 4.57 8.60
C GLY A 100 2.15 4.38 7.09
N TYR A 101 1.92 5.49 6.39
CA TYR A 101 1.90 5.56 4.94
C TYR A 101 2.66 6.80 4.47
N LEU A 102 3.50 6.63 3.46
CA LEU A 102 4.23 7.69 2.77
C LEU A 102 4.16 7.46 1.27
N THR A 103 4.12 8.52 0.50
CA THR A 103 4.40 8.42 -0.93
C THR A 103 5.91 8.25 -1.16
N LYS A 104 6.30 7.57 -2.24
CA LYS A 104 7.73 7.45 -2.60
C LYS A 104 8.37 8.81 -2.89
N SER A 105 7.58 9.80 -3.29
CA SER A 105 8.06 11.17 -3.53
C SER A 105 8.34 11.95 -2.25
N SER A 106 7.61 11.71 -1.16
CA SER A 106 7.84 12.37 0.13
C SER A 106 8.86 11.63 1.02
N ALA A 107 9.21 10.40 0.67
CA ALA A 107 10.11 9.56 1.46
C ALA A 107 11.48 10.22 1.79
N PRO A 108 12.17 10.92 0.88
CA PRO A 108 13.47 11.51 1.20
C PRO A 108 13.42 12.48 2.40
N GLU A 109 12.33 13.20 2.57
CA GLU A 109 12.16 14.23 3.58
C GLU A 109 11.51 13.71 4.86
N GLU A 110 10.59 12.75 4.74
CA GLU A 110 9.70 12.34 5.82
C GLU A 110 10.02 10.96 6.42
N LEU A 111 10.74 10.09 5.71
CA LEU A 111 10.94 8.69 6.10
C LEU A 111 11.52 8.51 7.50
N VAL A 112 12.55 9.30 7.85
CA VAL A 112 13.20 9.21 9.15
C VAL A 112 12.24 9.64 10.27
N GLN A 113 11.46 10.70 10.04
CA GLN A 113 10.47 11.18 11.00
C GLN A 113 9.35 10.15 11.20
N ALA A 114 8.85 9.60 10.10
CA ALA A 114 7.82 8.56 10.12
C ALA A 114 8.29 7.32 10.87
N ALA A 115 9.50 6.84 10.56
CA ALA A 115 10.10 5.69 11.23
C ALA A 115 10.26 5.93 12.74
N LYS A 116 10.75 7.10 13.16
CA LYS A 116 10.86 7.44 14.59
C LYS A 116 9.52 7.43 15.32
N LYS A 117 8.47 8.00 14.69
CA LYS A 117 7.12 8.05 15.25
C LYS A 117 6.53 6.65 15.41
N VAL A 118 6.71 5.80 14.39
CA VAL A 118 6.19 4.44 14.37
C VAL A 118 6.92 3.54 15.38
N LEU A 119 8.25 3.67 15.50
CA LEU A 119 9.05 2.98 16.51
C LEU A 119 8.69 3.36 17.95
N ALA A 120 8.20 4.59 18.15
CA ALA A 120 7.67 5.03 19.44
C ALA A 120 6.26 4.51 19.75
N GLY A 121 5.70 3.63 18.90
CA GLY A 121 4.34 3.08 19.05
C GLY A 121 3.23 3.99 18.51
N GLY A 122 3.57 5.11 17.87
CA GLY A 122 2.61 5.99 17.20
C GLY A 122 2.28 5.55 15.79
N GLN A 123 1.30 6.23 15.18
CA GLN A 123 0.99 6.09 13.76
C GLN A 123 1.48 7.32 12.99
N TYR A 124 2.07 7.11 11.82
CA TYR A 124 2.44 8.21 10.94
C TYR A 124 1.37 8.40 9.87
N VAL A 125 0.69 9.53 9.95
CA VAL A 125 -0.43 9.91 9.08
C VAL A 125 -0.20 11.36 8.64
N SER A 126 -0.33 11.65 7.35
CA SER A 126 -0.34 13.03 6.87
C SER A 126 -1.62 13.76 7.34
N ALA A 127 -1.60 15.09 7.30
CA ALA A 127 -2.76 15.89 7.70
C ALA A 127 -4.00 15.54 6.86
N SER A 128 -3.84 15.38 5.54
CA SER A 128 -4.93 15.04 4.60
C SER A 128 -5.59 13.70 4.92
N VAL A 129 -4.80 12.67 5.19
CA VAL A 129 -5.32 11.34 5.59
C VAL A 129 -5.97 11.41 6.97
N GLY A 130 -5.41 12.19 7.89
CA GLY A 130 -6.01 12.41 9.21
C GLY A 130 -7.41 13.01 9.14
N GLU A 131 -7.60 14.01 8.30
CA GLU A 131 -8.91 14.63 8.03
C GLU A 131 -9.89 13.64 7.38
N ALA A 132 -9.45 12.88 6.38
CA ALA A 132 -10.27 11.87 5.71
C ALA A 132 -10.71 10.76 6.67
N LEU A 133 -9.81 10.31 7.56
CA LEU A 133 -10.16 9.35 8.63
C LEU A 133 -11.17 9.93 9.61
N ALA A 134 -11.00 11.18 10.03
CA ALA A 134 -11.94 11.86 10.95
C ALA A 134 -13.33 12.00 10.31
N LEU A 135 -13.41 12.32 9.02
CA LEU A 135 -14.66 12.36 8.27
C LEU A 135 -15.32 10.98 8.18
N THR A 136 -14.56 9.93 7.92
CA THR A 136 -15.06 8.55 7.83
C THR A 136 -15.68 8.09 9.17
N VAL A 137 -15.06 8.47 10.30
CA VAL A 137 -15.59 8.14 11.65
C VAL A 137 -16.87 8.92 11.96
N ARG A 138 -16.95 10.20 11.55
CA ARG A 138 -18.10 11.08 11.87
C ARG A 138 -19.34 10.76 11.05
N SER A 139 -19.18 10.30 9.83
CA SER A 139 -20.28 10.28 8.88
C SER A 139 -21.20 9.08 8.97
N GLY A 140 -20.84 7.98 9.63
CA GLY A 140 -21.70 6.78 9.71
C GLY A 140 -22.26 6.31 8.35
N ILE A 141 -21.67 6.81 7.25
CA ILE A 141 -22.20 6.79 5.88
C ILE A 141 -22.15 5.36 5.33
N GLU A 142 -23.19 4.99 4.59
CA GLU A 142 -23.15 3.82 3.73
C GLU A 142 -21.84 3.79 2.91
N LYS A 143 -21.18 2.64 2.95
CA LYS A 143 -19.94 2.44 2.18
C LYS A 143 -20.17 2.79 0.72
N LEU A 144 -19.36 3.69 0.21
CA LEU A 144 -19.37 4.02 -1.21
C LEU A 144 -19.12 2.75 -2.05
N PRO A 145 -19.65 2.65 -3.28
CA PRO A 145 -19.50 1.46 -4.12
C PRO A 145 -18.07 0.95 -4.21
N HIS A 146 -17.07 1.82 -4.37
CA HIS A 146 -15.67 1.43 -4.44
C HIS A 146 -15.08 0.92 -3.10
N GLU A 147 -15.70 1.24 -1.96
CA GLU A 147 -15.28 0.71 -0.66
C GLU A 147 -15.71 -0.75 -0.44
N ARG A 148 -16.63 -1.26 -1.27
CA ARG A 148 -17.08 -2.67 -1.28
C ARG A 148 -16.15 -3.58 -2.10
N LEU A 149 -15.24 -3.00 -2.86
CA LEU A 149 -14.27 -3.73 -3.67
C LEU A 149 -13.21 -4.37 -2.78
N SER A 150 -12.78 -5.57 -3.15
CA SER A 150 -11.56 -6.14 -2.58
C SER A 150 -10.34 -5.28 -2.94
N ASP A 151 -9.24 -5.47 -2.24
CA ASP A 151 -8.04 -4.66 -2.45
C ASP A 151 -7.52 -4.78 -3.90
N ARG A 152 -7.58 -5.99 -4.48
CA ARG A 152 -7.21 -6.23 -5.90
C ARG A 152 -8.20 -5.62 -6.88
N GLU A 153 -9.49 -5.71 -6.61
CA GLU A 153 -10.50 -5.06 -7.46
C GLU A 153 -10.32 -3.54 -7.44
N TYR A 154 -10.01 -2.97 -6.28
CA TYR A 154 -9.75 -1.53 -6.15
C TYR A 154 -8.49 -1.11 -6.92
N GLU A 155 -7.40 -1.86 -6.81
CA GLU A 155 -6.18 -1.63 -7.57
C GLU A 155 -6.42 -1.65 -9.08
N VAL A 156 -7.13 -2.69 -9.56
CA VAL A 156 -7.49 -2.81 -10.99
C VAL A 156 -8.42 -1.68 -11.43
N LEU A 157 -9.37 -1.24 -10.58
CA LEU A 157 -10.20 -0.07 -10.85
C LEU A 157 -9.36 1.17 -11.11
N CYS A 158 -8.41 1.47 -10.21
CA CYS A 158 -7.55 2.65 -10.32
C CYS A 158 -6.68 2.59 -11.59
N LEU A 159 -6.12 1.43 -11.93
CA LEU A 159 -5.32 1.24 -13.15
C LEU A 159 -6.15 1.41 -14.42
N ILE A 160 -7.38 0.87 -14.48
CA ILE A 160 -8.30 1.09 -15.60
C ILE A 160 -8.66 2.58 -15.70
N ALA A 161 -8.96 3.22 -14.60
CA ALA A 161 -9.34 4.63 -14.57
C ALA A 161 -8.21 5.56 -14.98
N SER A 162 -6.96 5.15 -14.75
CA SER A 162 -5.75 5.84 -15.23
C SER A 162 -5.44 5.58 -16.71
N GLY A 163 -6.32 4.88 -17.42
CA GLY A 163 -6.24 4.68 -18.88
C GLY A 163 -5.46 3.44 -19.32
N LYS A 164 -5.03 2.58 -18.40
CA LYS A 164 -4.32 1.33 -18.77
C LYS A 164 -5.27 0.31 -19.38
N THR A 165 -4.78 -0.40 -20.38
CA THR A 165 -5.47 -1.54 -20.98
C THR A 165 -5.38 -2.76 -20.07
N VAL A 166 -6.27 -3.73 -20.26
CA VAL A 166 -6.26 -5.00 -19.51
C VAL A 166 -4.91 -5.74 -19.64
N SER A 167 -4.28 -5.65 -20.82
CA SER A 167 -2.97 -6.28 -21.07
C SER A 167 -1.85 -5.60 -20.29
N GLU A 168 -1.78 -4.27 -20.31
CA GLU A 168 -0.79 -3.50 -19.54
C GLU A 168 -0.98 -3.72 -18.03
N ILE A 169 -2.22 -3.77 -17.55
CA ILE A 169 -2.51 -4.07 -16.14
C ILE A 169 -2.02 -5.48 -15.79
N ALA A 170 -2.26 -6.46 -16.67
CA ALA A 170 -1.82 -7.83 -16.45
C ALA A 170 -0.29 -7.94 -16.31
N GLU A 171 0.46 -7.19 -17.12
CA GLU A 171 1.91 -7.08 -17.03
C GLU A 171 2.36 -6.42 -15.73
N ASP A 172 1.78 -5.26 -15.38
CA ASP A 172 2.15 -4.49 -14.18
C ASP A 172 1.95 -5.29 -12.89
N VAL A 173 0.80 -5.97 -12.77
CA VAL A 173 0.47 -6.73 -11.55
C VAL A 173 0.88 -8.20 -11.62
N HIS A 174 1.56 -8.62 -12.68
CA HIS A 174 2.05 -10.00 -12.93
C HIS A 174 0.94 -11.05 -12.82
N LEU A 175 -0.21 -10.77 -13.44
CA LEU A 175 -1.37 -11.66 -13.54
C LEU A 175 -1.72 -11.95 -15.00
N SER A 176 -2.56 -12.97 -15.25
CA SER A 176 -3.04 -13.23 -16.59
C SER A 176 -4.08 -12.18 -17.04
N VAL A 177 -4.13 -11.90 -18.34
CA VAL A 177 -5.17 -11.06 -18.97
C VAL A 177 -6.58 -11.54 -18.62
N THR A 178 -6.76 -12.85 -18.54
CA THR A 178 -8.03 -13.47 -18.14
C THR A 178 -8.40 -13.12 -16.70
N THR A 179 -7.43 -13.12 -15.79
CA THR A 179 -7.63 -12.75 -14.38
C THR A 179 -8.05 -11.29 -14.26
N ILE A 180 -7.36 -10.37 -14.95
CA ILE A 180 -7.71 -8.94 -14.96
C ILE A 180 -9.09 -8.71 -15.56
N SER A 181 -9.44 -9.42 -16.66
CA SER A 181 -10.77 -9.37 -17.26
C SER A 181 -11.86 -9.81 -16.26
N THR A 182 -11.58 -10.81 -15.45
CA THR A 182 -12.48 -11.27 -14.39
C THR A 182 -12.65 -10.23 -13.29
N TYR A 183 -11.55 -9.60 -12.83
CA TYR A 183 -11.63 -8.50 -11.87
C TYR A 183 -12.43 -7.33 -12.43
N ARG A 184 -12.17 -6.92 -13.68
CA ARG A 184 -12.93 -5.87 -14.35
C ARG A 184 -14.43 -6.17 -14.37
N ALA A 185 -14.83 -7.39 -14.72
CA ALA A 185 -16.24 -7.78 -14.74
C ALA A 185 -16.89 -7.67 -13.35
N ARG A 186 -16.21 -8.17 -12.31
CA ARG A 186 -16.67 -8.09 -10.92
C ARG A 186 -16.77 -6.65 -10.41
N ILE A 187 -15.82 -5.79 -10.80
CA ILE A 187 -15.85 -4.35 -10.46
C ILE A 187 -17.10 -3.71 -11.02
N LEU A 188 -17.36 -3.88 -12.33
CA LEU A 188 -18.53 -3.32 -13.00
C LEU A 188 -19.83 -3.82 -12.35
N GLU A 189 -19.91 -5.10 -12.02
CA GLU A 189 -21.06 -5.70 -11.33
C GLU A 189 -21.26 -5.10 -9.94
N LYS A 190 -20.23 -5.12 -9.07
CA LYS A 190 -20.30 -4.62 -7.70
C LYS A 190 -20.62 -3.14 -7.59
N MET A 191 -20.15 -2.36 -8.57
CA MET A 191 -20.37 -0.92 -8.64
C MET A 191 -21.63 -0.55 -9.44
N SER A 192 -22.31 -1.52 -10.04
CA SER A 192 -23.47 -1.32 -10.91
C SER A 192 -23.16 -0.39 -12.09
N LEU A 193 -21.98 -0.52 -12.68
CA LEU A 193 -21.50 0.23 -13.85
C LEU A 193 -21.50 -0.65 -15.09
N LYS A 194 -21.70 -0.03 -16.28
CA LYS A 194 -21.86 -0.77 -17.54
C LYS A 194 -20.57 -0.97 -18.32
N ASN A 195 -19.61 -0.05 -18.19
CA ASN A 195 -18.40 -0.03 -19.00
C ASN A 195 -17.26 0.76 -18.35
N ASN A 196 -16.07 0.71 -18.97
CA ASN A 196 -14.89 1.42 -18.44
C ASN A 196 -15.05 2.95 -18.43
N ALA A 197 -15.80 3.53 -19.36
CA ALA A 197 -16.02 4.97 -19.40
C ALA A 197 -16.82 5.46 -18.17
N GLU A 198 -17.83 4.70 -17.75
CA GLU A 198 -18.57 4.98 -16.51
C GLU A 198 -17.69 4.79 -15.28
N LEU A 199 -16.82 3.75 -15.29
CA LEU A 199 -15.88 3.48 -14.23
C LEU A 199 -14.84 4.61 -14.09
N THR A 200 -14.24 5.06 -15.19
CA THR A 200 -13.29 6.17 -15.20
C THR A 200 -13.95 7.47 -14.72
N ARG A 201 -15.15 7.78 -15.22
CA ARG A 201 -15.90 8.94 -14.76
C ARG A 201 -16.18 8.89 -13.26
N TYR A 202 -16.60 7.73 -12.75
CA TYR A 202 -16.82 7.53 -11.32
C TYR A 202 -15.53 7.75 -10.52
N ALA A 203 -14.43 7.18 -10.98
CA ALA A 203 -13.14 7.28 -10.30
C ALA A 203 -12.66 8.74 -10.22
N ILE A 204 -12.81 9.52 -11.30
CA ILE A 204 -12.46 10.95 -11.32
C ILE A 204 -13.39 11.74 -10.38
N GLN A 205 -14.71 11.50 -10.41
CA GLN A 205 -15.67 12.18 -9.54
C GLN A 205 -15.42 11.96 -8.05
N HIS A 206 -14.85 10.81 -7.69
CA HIS A 206 -14.52 10.45 -6.31
C HIS A 206 -13.03 10.62 -5.97
N ALA A 207 -12.27 11.31 -6.84
CA ALA A 207 -10.84 11.55 -6.69
C ALA A 207 -10.02 10.26 -6.42
N LEU A 208 -10.42 9.13 -7.04
CA LEU A 208 -9.70 7.86 -6.95
C LEU A 208 -8.50 7.79 -7.90
N VAL A 209 -8.46 8.66 -8.88
CA VAL A 209 -7.36 8.89 -9.83
C VAL A 209 -7.27 10.37 -10.16
N LEU A 210 -6.09 10.82 -10.60
CA LEU A 210 -5.85 12.21 -11.01
C LEU A 210 -6.37 12.47 -12.43
#